data_a885b094450c5f9337d7a445e01993a4
#
_entry.id   a885b094450c5f9337d7a445e01993a4
#
_cell.length_a   1.000
_cell.length_b   1.000
_cell.length_c   1.000
_cell.angle_alpha   90.00
_cell.angle_beta   90.00
_cell.angle_gamma   90.00
#
_symmetry.space_group_name_H-M   'P 1'
#
loop_
_entity.id
_entity.type
_entity.pdbx_description
1 polymer ?
#
loop_
_entity_poly.entity_id
_entity_poly.type
_entity_poly.pdbx_seq_one_letter_code
_entity_poly.pdbx_strand_id
1 'polypeptide(L)'
;MNNDAAVLNRIVERMARTLRYCDGRTCEDFEHNLMLQEACVFNVLQIGELTKKGLSDAFIGAHPDIPWRQMYGLRNHIVHGYEGIMLNIVYDTITGDFPPLLERLRAIAQEASD
;
A
#
# COMPACT_ATOMS: atom_id res chain seq x y z
N MET A 1 4.04 23.96 -7.50
CA MET A 1 3.12 22.91 -7.95
C MET A 1 3.34 21.65 -7.15
N ASN A 2 2.29 21.09 -6.66
CA ASN A 2 2.42 19.82 -5.95
C ASN A 2 2.32 18.66 -6.94
N ASN A 3 2.90 17.53 -6.54
CA ASN A 3 2.92 16.32 -7.35
C ASN A 3 1.95 15.27 -6.81
N ASP A 4 0.92 15.71 -6.08
CA ASP A 4 0.03 14.77 -5.40
C ASP A 4 -0.62 13.75 -6.34
N ALA A 5 -1.09 14.21 -7.50
CA ALA A 5 -1.73 13.32 -8.47
C ALA A 5 -0.76 12.24 -8.97
N ALA A 6 0.47 12.64 -9.28
CA ALA A 6 1.49 11.69 -9.75
C ALA A 6 1.88 10.69 -8.67
N VAL A 7 2.03 11.17 -7.43
CA VAL A 7 2.36 10.31 -6.29
C VAL A 7 1.22 9.33 -6.02
N LEU A 8 -0.01 9.82 -6.02
CA LEU A 8 -1.19 8.97 -5.82
C LEU A 8 -1.27 7.87 -6.87
N ASN A 9 -0.99 8.20 -8.13
CA ASN A 9 -1.00 7.20 -9.20
C ASN A 9 0.05 6.12 -8.96
N ARG A 10 1.21 6.48 -8.41
CA ARG A 10 2.24 5.50 -8.06
C ARG A 10 1.79 4.59 -6.91
N ILE A 11 1.12 5.16 -5.91
CA ILE A 11 0.56 4.38 -4.81
C ILE A 11 -0.44 3.37 -5.35
N VAL A 12 -1.38 3.83 -6.18
CA VAL A 12 -2.40 2.99 -6.80
C VAL A 12 -1.76 1.86 -7.61
N GLU A 13 -0.77 2.18 -8.41
CA GLU A 13 -0.09 1.19 -9.24
C GLU A 13 0.60 0.11 -8.40
N ARG A 14 1.31 0.50 -7.33
CA ARG A 14 1.99 -0.47 -6.47
C ARG A 14 0.99 -1.33 -5.70
N MET A 15 -0.10 -0.73 -5.24
CA MET A 15 -1.15 -1.47 -4.53
C MET A 15 -1.81 -2.50 -5.44
N ALA A 16 -2.15 -2.10 -6.67
CA ALA A 16 -2.73 -3.00 -7.66
C ALA A 16 -1.77 -4.13 -8.01
N ARG A 17 -0.48 -3.82 -8.15
CA ARG A 17 0.55 -4.82 -8.45
C ARG A 17 0.66 -5.85 -7.33
N THR A 18 0.66 -5.39 -6.09
CA THR A 18 0.75 -6.28 -4.92
C THR A 18 -0.44 -7.24 -4.87
N LEU A 19 -1.64 -6.72 -5.18
CA LEU A 19 -2.84 -7.55 -5.27
C LEU A 19 -2.72 -8.61 -6.36
N ARG A 20 -2.17 -8.25 -7.52
CA ARG A 20 -1.97 -9.22 -8.60
C ARG A 20 -1.00 -10.33 -8.18
N TYR A 21 0.05 -9.99 -7.43
CA TYR A 21 1.01 -10.99 -6.96
C TYR A 21 0.36 -12.02 -6.05
N CYS A 22 -0.62 -11.59 -5.25
CA CYS A 22 -1.29 -12.47 -4.29
C CYS A 22 -2.54 -13.16 -4.87
N ASP A 23 -2.94 -12.81 -6.09
CA ASP A 23 -4.15 -13.36 -6.70
C ASP A 23 -4.06 -14.87 -6.83
N GLY A 24 -5.09 -15.58 -6.34
CA GLY A 24 -5.15 -17.02 -6.40
C GLY A 24 -4.21 -17.74 -5.43
N ARG A 25 -3.52 -17.02 -4.55
CA ARG A 25 -2.59 -17.60 -3.59
C ARG A 25 -3.17 -17.56 -2.18
N THR A 26 -2.98 -18.64 -1.45
CA THR A 26 -3.41 -18.72 -0.04
C THR A 26 -2.36 -18.08 0.87
N CYS A 27 -2.74 -17.85 2.12
CA CYS A 27 -1.78 -17.38 3.13
C CYS A 27 -0.62 -18.38 3.28
N GLU A 28 -0.90 -19.66 3.23
CA GLU A 28 0.13 -20.70 3.28
C GLU A 28 1.09 -20.59 2.11
N ASP A 29 0.58 -20.38 0.89
CA ASP A 29 1.41 -20.14 -0.29
C ASP A 29 2.35 -18.96 -0.06
N PHE A 30 1.81 -17.87 0.49
CA PHE A 30 2.57 -16.67 0.77
C PHE A 30 3.69 -16.95 1.80
N GLU A 31 3.38 -17.70 2.84
CA GLU A 31 4.34 -18.01 3.89
C GLU A 31 5.48 -18.91 3.43
N HIS A 32 5.30 -19.65 2.33
CA HIS A 32 6.29 -20.56 1.78
C HIS A 32 6.95 -20.05 0.48
N ASN A 33 6.75 -18.78 0.14
CA ASN A 33 7.29 -18.22 -1.09
C ASN A 33 8.08 -16.94 -0.80
N LEU A 34 9.38 -17.08 -0.66
CA LEU A 34 10.26 -15.96 -0.29
C LEU A 34 10.24 -14.85 -1.33
N MET A 35 10.24 -15.19 -2.62
CA MET A 35 10.18 -14.19 -3.68
C MET A 35 8.90 -13.36 -3.59
N LEU A 36 7.78 -14.03 -3.35
CA LEU A 36 6.50 -13.36 -3.21
C LEU A 36 6.48 -12.43 -2.00
N GLN A 37 7.01 -12.91 -0.87
CA GLN A 37 7.13 -12.10 0.36
C GLN A 37 7.95 -10.85 0.09
N GLU A 38 9.12 -11.00 -0.51
CA GLU A 38 10.01 -9.87 -0.77
C GLU A 38 9.39 -8.86 -1.73
N ALA A 39 8.74 -9.34 -2.78
CA ALA A 39 8.07 -8.47 -3.75
C ALA A 39 6.94 -7.68 -3.09
N CYS A 40 6.13 -8.33 -2.26
CA CYS A 40 5.01 -7.70 -1.57
C CYS A 40 5.50 -6.71 -0.51
N VAL A 41 6.48 -7.12 0.30
CA VAL A 41 7.05 -6.26 1.34
C VAL A 41 7.67 -5.01 0.71
N PHE A 42 8.42 -5.16 -0.38
CA PHE A 42 9.00 -4.01 -1.07
C PHE A 42 7.92 -3.02 -1.50
N ASN A 43 6.85 -3.51 -2.10
CA ASN A 43 5.76 -2.64 -2.55
C ASN A 43 5.03 -1.95 -1.39
N VAL A 44 4.80 -2.68 -0.30
CA VAL A 44 4.18 -2.10 0.90
C VAL A 44 5.07 -1.00 1.49
N LEU A 45 6.39 -1.22 1.53
CA LEU A 45 7.34 -0.20 1.97
C LEU A 45 7.26 1.05 1.08
N GLN A 46 7.21 0.87 -0.23
CA GLN A 46 7.13 1.98 -1.17
C GLN A 46 5.81 2.75 -1.03
N ILE A 47 4.70 2.04 -0.81
CA ILE A 47 3.40 2.68 -0.57
C ILE A 47 3.50 3.58 0.67
N GLY A 48 4.08 3.07 1.75
CA GLY A 48 4.27 3.84 2.98
C GLY A 48 5.13 5.08 2.78
N GLU A 49 6.26 4.94 2.06
CA GLU A 49 7.17 6.04 1.78
C GLU A 49 6.51 7.11 0.92
N LEU A 50 5.81 6.70 -0.14
CA LEU A 50 5.11 7.63 -1.03
C LEU A 50 4.03 8.39 -0.28
N THR A 51 3.30 7.71 0.61
CA THR A 51 2.25 8.32 1.42
C THR A 51 2.84 9.39 2.35
N LYS A 52 3.91 9.05 3.05
CA LYS A 52 4.49 9.93 4.06
C LYS A 52 5.28 11.08 3.46
N LYS A 53 6.08 10.82 2.45
CA LYS A 53 7.03 11.80 1.90
C LYS A 53 6.58 12.43 0.59
N GLY A 54 5.69 11.77 -0.14
CA GLY A 54 5.29 12.22 -1.46
C GLY A 54 4.02 13.06 -1.50
N LEU A 55 3.07 12.76 -0.62
CA LEU A 55 1.79 13.50 -0.60
C LEU A 55 1.88 14.72 0.30
N SER A 56 1.28 15.83 -0.13
CA SER A 56 1.25 17.05 0.66
C SER A 56 0.30 16.92 1.83
N ASP A 57 0.53 17.72 2.89
CA ASP A 57 -0.36 17.77 4.04
C ASP A 57 -1.75 18.24 3.64
N ALA A 58 -1.83 19.16 2.68
CA ALA A 58 -3.10 19.64 2.17
C ALA A 58 -3.91 18.52 1.50
N PHE A 59 -3.25 17.68 0.72
CA PHE A 59 -3.91 16.56 0.05
C PHE A 59 -4.42 15.54 1.08
N ILE A 60 -3.58 15.20 2.04
CA ILE A 60 -3.94 14.26 3.11
C ILE A 60 -5.12 14.79 3.91
N GLY A 61 -5.09 16.07 4.26
CA GLY A 61 -6.17 16.72 5.01
C GLY A 61 -7.48 16.81 4.23
N ALA A 62 -7.41 16.87 2.90
CA ALA A 62 -8.58 16.91 2.03
C ALA A 62 -9.28 15.56 1.92
N HIS A 63 -8.62 14.47 2.29
CA HIS A 63 -9.17 13.11 2.18
C HIS A 63 -9.06 12.37 3.52
N PRO A 64 -9.77 12.84 4.56
CA PRO A 64 -9.64 12.28 5.91
C PRO A 64 -10.24 10.88 6.06
N ASP A 65 -11.02 10.43 5.09
CA ASP A 65 -11.61 9.10 5.08
C ASP A 65 -10.62 7.99 4.66
N ILE A 66 -9.45 8.39 4.14
CA ILE A 66 -8.41 7.43 3.77
C ILE A 66 -7.51 7.20 5.00
N PRO A 67 -7.18 5.95 5.33
CA PRO A 67 -6.36 5.65 6.51
C PRO A 67 -4.87 5.88 6.25
N TRP A 68 -4.50 7.14 5.98
CA TRP A 68 -3.11 7.49 5.63
C TRP A 68 -2.11 7.06 6.70
N ARG A 69 -2.48 7.23 7.98
CA ARG A 69 -1.58 6.87 9.08
C ARG A 69 -1.28 5.38 9.10
N GLN A 70 -2.31 4.55 8.89
CA GLN A 70 -2.12 3.11 8.83
C GLN A 70 -1.28 2.70 7.61
N MET A 71 -1.45 3.41 6.50
CA MET A 71 -0.69 3.11 5.28
C MET A 71 0.81 3.30 5.48
N TYR A 72 1.24 4.43 6.05
CA TYR A 72 2.67 4.58 6.29
C TYR A 72 3.13 3.88 7.57
N GLY A 73 2.22 3.56 8.47
CA GLY A 73 2.53 2.80 9.69
C GLY A 73 3.01 1.39 9.40
N LEU A 74 2.51 0.77 8.34
CA LEU A 74 2.99 -0.55 7.91
C LEU A 74 4.48 -0.52 7.62
N ARG A 75 4.97 0.56 7.01
CA ARG A 75 6.39 0.74 6.75
C ARG A 75 7.21 0.68 8.03
N ASN A 76 6.74 1.32 9.10
CA ASN A 76 7.47 1.30 10.38
C ASN A 76 7.56 -0.10 10.95
N HIS A 77 6.49 -0.88 10.90
CA HIS A 77 6.51 -2.26 11.36
C HIS A 77 7.52 -3.10 10.57
N ILE A 78 7.55 -2.92 9.25
CA ILE A 78 8.44 -3.67 8.39
C ILE A 78 9.90 -3.28 8.62
N VAL A 79 10.20 -1.97 8.65
CA VAL A 79 11.58 -1.48 8.79
C VAL A 79 12.19 -1.86 10.13
N HIS A 80 11.41 -1.80 11.20
CA HIS A 80 11.91 -2.04 12.56
C HIS A 80 11.77 -3.48 13.02
N GLY A 81 11.08 -4.32 12.30
CA GLY A 81 10.82 -5.69 12.71
C GLY A 81 10.87 -6.72 11.59
N TYR A 82 11.75 -6.49 10.60
CA TYR A 82 11.77 -7.35 9.40
C TYR A 82 11.87 -8.83 9.74
N GLU A 83 12.75 -9.20 10.66
CA GLU A 83 12.92 -10.61 11.04
C GLU A 83 11.75 -11.15 11.86
N GLY A 84 10.97 -10.25 12.46
CA GLY A 84 9.80 -10.60 13.23
C GLY A 84 8.49 -10.31 12.53
N ILE A 85 8.51 -10.02 11.22
CA ILE A 85 7.28 -9.73 10.48
C ILE A 85 6.35 -10.92 10.55
N MET A 86 5.12 -10.63 10.96
CA MET A 86 4.06 -11.62 10.92
C MET A 86 3.50 -11.65 9.50
N LEU A 87 3.92 -12.65 8.73
CA LEU A 87 3.57 -12.79 7.33
C LEU A 87 2.06 -12.86 7.10
N ASN A 88 1.34 -13.47 8.03
CA ASN A 88 -0.11 -13.53 7.96
C ASN A 88 -0.74 -12.13 8.02
N ILE A 89 -0.17 -11.22 8.81
CA ILE A 89 -0.68 -9.84 8.89
C ILE A 89 -0.46 -9.11 7.58
N VAL A 90 0.72 -9.29 6.97
CA VAL A 90 1.02 -8.69 5.66
C VAL A 90 0.05 -9.21 4.61
N TYR A 91 -0.13 -10.54 4.57
CA TYR A 91 -1.04 -11.17 3.62
C TYR A 91 -2.48 -10.67 3.81
N ASP A 92 -2.96 -10.61 5.05
CA ASP A 92 -4.32 -10.17 5.35
C ASP A 92 -4.53 -8.70 4.99
N THR A 93 -3.52 -7.86 5.20
CA THR A 93 -3.56 -6.46 4.82
C THR A 93 -3.72 -6.32 3.31
N ILE A 94 -2.91 -7.07 2.56
CA ILE A 94 -2.94 -7.01 1.09
C ILE A 94 -4.26 -7.53 0.56
N THR A 95 -4.69 -8.70 1.00
CA THR A 95 -5.86 -9.36 0.41
C THR A 95 -7.19 -8.86 0.96
N GLY A 96 -7.19 -8.33 2.18
CA GLY A 96 -8.41 -7.87 2.84
C GLY A 96 -8.59 -6.35 2.81
N ASP A 97 -7.56 -5.60 3.18
CA ASP A 97 -7.67 -4.15 3.32
C ASP A 97 -7.44 -3.41 2.01
N PHE A 98 -6.53 -3.89 1.17
CA PHE A 98 -6.18 -3.19 -0.07
C PHE A 98 -7.32 -3.11 -1.10
N PRO A 99 -8.12 -4.15 -1.34
CA PRO A 99 -9.15 -4.06 -2.39
C PRO A 99 -10.11 -2.88 -2.22
N PRO A 100 -10.78 -2.68 -1.06
CA PRO A 100 -11.66 -1.53 -0.91
C PRO A 100 -10.90 -0.20 -0.90
N LEU A 101 -9.68 -0.20 -0.35
CA LEU A 101 -8.85 1.00 -0.30
C LEU A 101 -8.41 1.40 -1.71
N LEU A 102 -8.00 0.43 -2.52
CA LEU A 102 -7.60 0.69 -3.91
C LEU A 102 -8.73 1.31 -4.71
N GLU A 103 -9.94 0.82 -4.53
CA GLU A 103 -11.11 1.38 -5.21
C GLU A 103 -11.31 2.85 -4.85
N ARG A 104 -11.18 3.18 -3.57
CA ARG A 104 -11.33 4.57 -3.09
C ARG A 104 -10.20 5.45 -3.61
N LEU A 105 -8.97 4.96 -3.59
CA LEU A 105 -7.82 5.73 -4.10
C LEU A 105 -7.92 5.96 -5.60
N ARG A 106 -8.42 4.97 -6.34
CA ARG A 106 -8.65 5.14 -7.78
C ARG A 106 -9.70 6.21 -8.07
N ALA A 107 -10.76 6.29 -7.26
CA ALA A 107 -11.77 7.32 -7.41
C ALA A 107 -11.17 8.71 -7.19
N ILE A 108 -10.33 8.87 -6.17
CA ILE A 108 -9.63 10.13 -5.91
C ILE A 108 -8.67 10.46 -7.07
N ALA A 109 -7.94 9.48 -7.57
CA ALA A 109 -7.01 9.68 -8.68
C ALA A 109 -7.75 10.12 -9.94
N GLN A 110 -8.93 9.58 -10.18
CA GLN A 110 -9.78 9.96 -11.32
C GLN A 110 -10.22 11.42 -11.19
N GLU A 111 -10.65 11.83 -10.01
CA GLU A 111 -11.03 13.22 -9.76
C GLU A 111 -9.85 14.17 -9.95
N ALA A 112 -8.66 13.77 -9.47
CA ALA A 112 -7.48 14.60 -9.57
C ALA A 112 -6.98 14.79 -11.00
N SER A 113 -7.30 13.85 -11.91
CA SER A 113 -6.89 13.95 -13.31
C SER A 113 -7.90 14.67 -14.19
N ASP A 114 -9.08 14.95 -13.65
CA ASP A 114 -10.10 15.77 -14.32
C ASP A 114 -9.87 17.26 -13.99
#